data_876ddb809482a8f62300e4315fe7093f
#
_entry.id   876ddb809482a8f62300e4315fe7093f
#
_cell.length_a   1.000
_cell.length_b   1.000
_cell.length_c   1.000
_cell.angle_alpha   90.00
_cell.angle_beta   90.00
_cell.angle_gamma   90.00
#
_symmetry.space_group_name_H-M   'P 1'
#
loop_
_entity.id
_entity.type
_entity.pdbx_description
1 polymer ?
#
loop_
_entity_poly.entity_id
_entity_poly.type
_entity_poly.pdbx_seq_one_letter_code
_entity_poly.pdbx_strand_id
1 'polypeptide(L)'
;MKMNILIILSILLCGASCEKLVDHVYSIKVRNNTNDTLLFYESYNYPDSSIVQNKPILTRIYPKDYSHLDSKKDWDEILVPPKDTISIFILNKDTVDRYSWDKIRNDYNVLKRYDLSLDDLKNLNWTITYP
;
A
#
# COMPACT_ATOMS: atom_id res chain seq x y z
N MET A 1 30.18 9.09 -52.59
CA MET A 1 30.76 9.18 -51.24
C MET A 1 30.01 10.11 -50.29
N LYS A 2 29.08 10.94 -50.77
CA LYS A 2 28.23 11.82 -49.91
C LYS A 2 26.96 11.13 -49.37
N MET A 3 26.53 10.00 -49.92
CA MET A 3 25.28 9.32 -49.55
C MET A 3 25.39 8.43 -48.30
N ASN A 4 26.60 7.92 -48.00
CA ASN A 4 26.85 7.04 -46.89
C ASN A 4 26.92 7.74 -45.51
N ILE A 5 27.20 9.04 -45.48
CA ILE A 5 27.30 9.83 -44.23
C ILE A 5 25.91 10.16 -43.70
N LEU A 6 24.91 10.35 -44.57
CA LEU A 6 23.55 10.67 -44.20
C LEU A 6 22.85 9.45 -43.55
N ILE A 7 23.14 8.24 -44.01
CA ILE A 7 22.58 6.99 -43.51
C ILE A 7 23.17 6.68 -42.11
N ILE A 8 24.44 6.94 -41.92
CA ILE A 8 25.10 6.73 -40.60
C ILE A 8 24.59 7.72 -39.56
N LEU A 9 24.29 8.95 -39.95
CA LEU A 9 23.74 9.95 -39.04
C LEU A 9 22.30 9.66 -38.62
N SER A 10 21.48 9.04 -39.49
CA SER A 10 20.11 8.65 -39.17
C SER A 10 20.04 7.45 -38.21
N ILE A 11 21.02 6.54 -38.23
CA ILE A 11 21.10 5.40 -37.31
C ILE A 11 21.53 5.83 -35.90
N LEU A 12 22.33 6.88 -35.79
CA LEU A 12 22.75 7.44 -34.51
C LEU A 12 21.62 8.20 -33.77
N LEU A 13 20.61 8.68 -34.48
CA LEU A 13 19.45 9.37 -33.88
C LEU A 13 18.35 8.40 -33.42
N CYS A 14 18.34 7.14 -33.86
CA CYS A 14 17.41 6.11 -33.37
C CYS A 14 17.87 5.43 -32.08
N GLY A 15 19.07 5.75 -31.60
CA GLY A 15 19.59 5.25 -30.32
C GLY A 15 19.30 6.14 -29.12
N ALA A 16 18.48 7.18 -29.26
CA ALA A 16 17.90 7.87 -28.11
C ALA A 16 16.92 6.92 -27.42
N SER A 17 17.45 6.18 -26.46
CA SER A 17 16.73 5.29 -25.57
C SER A 17 15.42 5.92 -25.13
N CYS A 18 14.31 5.27 -25.45
CA CYS A 18 13.16 5.30 -24.57
C CYS A 18 13.65 4.71 -23.23
N GLU A 19 14.23 5.53 -22.35
CA GLU A 19 14.17 5.24 -20.93
C GLU A 19 12.69 5.06 -20.65
N LYS A 20 12.27 3.81 -20.50
CA LYS A 20 10.97 3.49 -19.91
C LYS A 20 10.96 4.26 -18.61
N LEU A 21 10.13 5.29 -18.52
CA LEU A 21 9.69 5.87 -17.28
C LEU A 21 9.01 4.71 -16.53
N VAL A 22 9.80 3.95 -15.80
CA VAL A 22 9.29 2.94 -14.88
C VAL A 22 8.69 3.76 -13.76
N ASP A 23 7.36 3.84 -13.72
CA ASP A 23 6.65 4.39 -12.58
C ASP A 23 7.13 3.61 -11.35
N HIS A 24 7.94 4.25 -10.52
CA HIS A 24 8.42 3.62 -9.30
C HIS A 24 7.25 3.54 -8.34
N VAL A 25 6.93 2.32 -7.89
CA VAL A 25 5.86 2.06 -6.92
C VAL A 25 6.50 1.65 -5.61
N TYR A 26 6.13 2.34 -4.54
CA TYR A 26 6.55 2.06 -3.18
C TYR A 26 5.46 1.27 -2.48
N SER A 27 5.76 0.05 -2.04
CA SER A 27 4.76 -0.89 -1.54
C SER A 27 5.00 -1.29 -0.10
N ILE A 28 3.95 -1.28 0.71
CA ILE A 28 3.89 -1.98 2.00
C ILE A 28 3.14 -3.29 1.77
N LYS A 29 3.77 -4.41 2.08
CA LYS A 29 3.16 -5.74 1.99
C LYS A 29 2.39 -6.04 3.27
N VAL A 30 1.14 -6.48 3.13
CA VAL A 30 0.32 -6.98 4.24
C VAL A 30 0.05 -8.47 4.01
N ARG A 31 0.59 -9.31 4.89
CA ARG A 31 0.51 -10.78 4.81
C ARG A 31 -0.53 -11.32 5.77
N ASN A 32 -1.33 -12.25 5.28
CA ASN A 32 -2.32 -13.01 6.05
C ASN A 32 -1.80 -14.43 6.31
N ASN A 33 -1.43 -14.73 7.56
CA ASN A 33 -1.03 -16.09 7.97
C ASN A 33 -2.18 -16.93 8.52
N THR A 34 -3.42 -16.44 8.44
CA THR A 34 -4.62 -17.17 8.90
C THR A 34 -5.23 -18.02 7.79
N ASN A 35 -6.27 -18.77 8.16
CA ASN A 35 -7.10 -19.52 7.21
C ASN A 35 -8.35 -18.74 6.76
N ASP A 36 -8.56 -17.53 7.30
CA ASP A 36 -9.69 -16.67 6.98
C ASP A 36 -9.31 -15.66 5.90
N THR A 37 -10.31 -15.20 5.14
CA THR A 37 -10.12 -14.05 4.26
C THR A 37 -10.16 -12.77 5.09
N LEU A 38 -9.14 -11.95 4.96
CA LEU A 38 -9.02 -10.67 5.64
C LEU A 38 -9.28 -9.50 4.69
N LEU A 39 -9.61 -8.37 5.29
CA LEU A 39 -9.69 -7.07 4.65
C LEU A 39 -8.80 -6.10 5.43
N PHE A 40 -8.20 -5.14 4.74
CA PHE A 40 -7.50 -4.06 5.44
C PHE A 40 -7.73 -2.71 4.76
N TYR A 41 -7.51 -1.65 5.53
CA TYR A 41 -7.43 -0.29 5.03
C TYR A 41 -6.41 0.51 5.86
N GLU A 42 -5.92 1.58 5.30
CA GLU A 42 -5.01 2.49 5.95
C GLU A 42 -5.71 3.77 6.43
N SER A 43 -5.14 4.40 7.46
CA SER A 43 -5.54 5.69 7.98
C SER A 43 -4.32 6.51 8.38
N TYR A 44 -4.40 7.81 8.15
CA TYR A 44 -3.36 8.79 8.51
C TYR A 44 -3.84 9.70 9.66
N ASN A 45 -4.81 9.24 10.45
CA ASN A 45 -5.43 10.02 11.53
C ASN A 45 -4.80 9.75 12.91
N TYR A 46 -3.67 9.05 12.95
CA TYR A 46 -2.96 8.83 14.22
C TYR A 46 -2.76 10.16 14.97
N PRO A 47 -2.96 10.24 16.29
CA PRO A 47 -3.21 9.13 17.25
C PRO A 47 -4.69 8.71 17.38
N ASP A 48 -5.61 9.23 16.57
CA ASP A 48 -7.00 8.80 16.61
C ASP A 48 -7.11 7.30 16.27
N SER A 49 -7.64 6.52 17.22
CA SER A 49 -7.79 5.08 17.10
C SER A 49 -9.16 4.66 16.58
N SER A 50 -10.06 5.62 16.33
CA SER A 50 -11.40 5.32 15.86
C SER A 50 -11.39 4.76 14.44
N ILE A 51 -12.36 3.90 14.16
CA ILE A 51 -12.65 3.47 12.78
C ILE A 51 -13.24 4.65 12.02
N VAL A 52 -12.77 4.87 10.79
CA VAL A 52 -13.23 5.97 9.94
C VAL A 52 -14.75 5.96 9.75
N GLN A 53 -15.36 7.14 9.70
CA GLN A 53 -16.81 7.29 9.66
C GLN A 53 -17.44 6.66 8.43
N ASN A 54 -16.91 6.97 7.26
CA ASN A 54 -17.37 6.40 6.01
C ASN A 54 -16.61 5.12 5.70
N LYS A 55 -17.31 4.10 5.19
CA LYS A 55 -16.66 2.84 4.79
C LYS A 55 -15.57 3.13 3.77
N PRO A 56 -14.30 2.82 4.08
CA PRO A 56 -13.19 3.04 3.17
C PRO A 56 -13.16 1.99 2.07
N ILE A 57 -12.26 2.17 1.09
CA ILE A 57 -11.89 1.10 0.18
C ILE A 57 -11.15 0.04 0.99
N LEU A 58 -11.66 -1.18 0.96
CA LEU A 58 -11.09 -2.32 1.69
C LEU A 58 -10.32 -3.21 0.73
N THR A 59 -9.05 -3.43 1.01
CA THR A 59 -8.21 -4.35 0.25
C THR A 59 -8.31 -5.75 0.81
N ARG A 60 -8.56 -6.75 -0.06
CA ARG A 60 -8.72 -8.15 0.33
C ARG A 60 -7.39 -8.88 0.36
N ILE A 61 -7.23 -9.77 1.36
CA ILE A 61 -6.12 -10.71 1.45
C ILE A 61 -6.68 -12.12 1.66
N TYR A 62 -6.42 -13.02 0.72
CA TYR A 62 -6.85 -14.41 0.83
C TYR A 62 -6.06 -15.17 1.90
N PRO A 63 -6.57 -16.34 2.40
CA PRO A 63 -5.84 -17.19 3.34
C PRO A 63 -4.42 -17.52 2.86
N LYS A 64 -3.43 -17.38 3.75
CA LYS A 64 -2.01 -17.68 3.48
C LYS A 64 -1.38 -16.87 2.34
N ASP A 65 -2.00 -15.76 1.98
CA ASP A 65 -1.59 -14.89 0.88
C ASP A 65 -1.20 -13.48 1.40
N TYR A 66 -0.91 -12.58 0.50
CA TYR A 66 -0.59 -11.19 0.81
C TYR A 66 -1.23 -10.24 -0.20
N SER A 67 -1.31 -8.97 0.19
CA SER A 67 -1.66 -7.87 -0.70
C SER A 67 -0.74 -6.69 -0.45
N HIS A 68 -0.81 -5.67 -1.28
CA HIS A 68 0.03 -4.49 -1.19
C HIS A 68 -0.80 -3.23 -0.94
N LEU A 69 -0.22 -2.33 -0.17
CA LEU A 69 -0.60 -0.93 -0.12
C LEU A 69 0.45 -0.17 -0.94
N ASP A 70 0.05 0.30 -2.10
CA ASP A 70 0.94 0.92 -3.08
C ASP A 70 0.85 2.44 -3.07
N SER A 71 1.99 3.08 -3.27
CA SER A 71 2.09 4.53 -3.43
C SER A 71 3.00 4.89 -4.60
N LYS A 72 2.67 5.97 -5.31
CA LYS A 72 3.55 6.60 -6.31
C LYS A 72 4.59 7.52 -5.68
N LYS A 73 4.36 7.95 -4.44
CA LYS A 73 5.30 8.75 -3.66
C LYS A 73 6.04 7.87 -2.67
N ASP A 74 7.30 8.20 -2.42
CA ASP A 74 8.08 7.55 -1.37
C ASP A 74 7.38 7.73 -0.01
N TRP A 75 7.44 6.69 0.82
CA TRP A 75 6.90 6.75 2.17
C TRP A 75 7.61 7.77 3.05
N ASP A 76 8.87 8.08 2.77
CA ASP A 76 9.64 9.16 3.40
C ASP A 76 9.04 10.55 3.12
N GLU A 77 8.33 10.71 2.01
CA GLU A 77 7.62 11.96 1.67
C GLU A 77 6.20 12.01 2.24
N ILE A 78 5.58 10.84 2.47
CA ILE A 78 4.20 10.73 2.96
C ILE A 78 4.16 10.79 4.47
N LEU A 79 5.05 10.04 5.15
CA LEU A 79 5.10 9.93 6.61
C LEU A 79 6.05 10.99 7.18
N VAL A 80 5.57 12.23 7.19
CA VAL A 80 6.30 13.39 7.73
C VAL A 80 5.47 14.06 8.84
N PRO A 81 6.12 14.58 9.90
CA PRO A 81 5.41 15.27 10.96
C PRO A 81 4.48 16.38 10.42
N PRO A 82 3.28 16.56 11.02
CA PRO A 82 2.71 15.82 12.17
C PRO A 82 2.05 14.49 11.82
N LYS A 83 2.08 14.03 10.56
CA LYS A 83 1.48 12.78 10.08
C LYS A 83 2.56 11.73 9.76
N ASP A 84 3.37 11.41 10.74
CA ASP A 84 4.53 10.52 10.65
C ASP A 84 4.21 9.05 10.95
N THR A 85 2.94 8.74 11.17
CA THR A 85 2.47 7.40 11.52
C THR A 85 1.28 7.01 10.66
N ILE A 86 1.38 5.82 10.04
CA ILE A 86 0.27 5.18 9.33
C ILE A 86 -0.37 4.10 10.22
N SER A 87 -1.70 4.08 10.26
CA SER A 87 -2.46 3.02 10.93
C SER A 87 -3.02 2.06 9.90
N ILE A 88 -2.76 0.77 10.06
CA ILE A 88 -3.31 -0.31 9.23
C ILE A 88 -4.33 -1.09 10.08
N PHE A 89 -5.58 -1.12 9.65
CA PHE A 89 -6.67 -1.83 10.30
C PHE A 89 -6.94 -3.14 9.58
N ILE A 90 -6.87 -4.25 10.32
CA ILE A 90 -7.19 -5.59 9.81
C ILE A 90 -8.58 -6.00 10.30
N LEU A 91 -9.42 -6.42 9.36
CA LEU A 91 -10.79 -6.87 9.61
C LEU A 91 -11.02 -8.27 9.06
N ASN A 92 -11.96 -9.00 9.65
CA ASN A 92 -12.45 -10.26 9.09
C ASN A 92 -13.48 -9.98 8.00
N LYS A 93 -13.33 -10.62 6.83
CA LYS A 93 -14.25 -10.42 5.70
C LYS A 93 -15.69 -10.82 6.05
N ASP A 94 -15.89 -11.94 6.75
CA ASP A 94 -17.23 -12.42 7.08
C ASP A 94 -17.95 -11.45 8.03
N THR A 95 -17.20 -10.80 8.93
CA THR A 95 -17.73 -9.74 9.80
C THR A 95 -18.17 -8.53 8.97
N VAL A 96 -17.36 -8.11 8.02
CA VAL A 96 -17.68 -6.95 7.16
C VAL A 96 -18.86 -7.25 6.22
N ASP A 97 -19.01 -8.48 5.77
CA ASP A 97 -20.16 -8.89 4.93
C ASP A 97 -21.46 -9.01 5.73
N ARG A 98 -21.36 -9.38 7.01
CA ARG A 98 -22.52 -9.65 7.87
C ARG A 98 -23.12 -8.40 8.52
N TYR A 99 -22.27 -7.43 8.86
CA TYR A 99 -22.69 -6.26 9.63
C TYR A 99 -22.55 -4.97 8.83
N SER A 100 -23.40 -3.96 9.18
CA SER A 100 -23.25 -2.61 8.65
C SER A 100 -21.94 -1.98 9.13
N TRP A 101 -21.43 -1.02 8.37
CA TRP A 101 -20.21 -0.29 8.74
C TRP A 101 -20.35 0.43 10.09
N ASP A 102 -21.52 1.00 10.36
CA ASP A 102 -21.80 1.67 11.64
C ASP A 102 -21.72 0.69 12.81
N LYS A 103 -22.22 -0.54 12.65
CA LYS A 103 -22.09 -1.56 13.69
C LYS A 103 -20.64 -1.98 13.90
N ILE A 104 -19.89 -2.17 12.83
CA ILE A 104 -18.44 -2.47 12.90
C ILE A 104 -17.69 -1.37 13.67
N ARG A 105 -18.03 -0.11 13.41
CA ARG A 105 -17.45 1.04 14.10
C ARG A 105 -17.81 1.09 15.57
N ASN A 106 -19.11 1.00 15.87
CA ASN A 106 -19.62 1.13 17.23
C ASN A 106 -19.13 0.01 18.16
N ASP A 107 -19.02 -1.21 17.63
CA ASP A 107 -18.54 -2.37 18.38
C ASP A 107 -17.01 -2.53 18.31
N TYR A 108 -16.33 -1.69 17.55
CA TYR A 108 -14.88 -1.77 17.27
C TYR A 108 -14.45 -3.17 16.79
N ASN A 109 -15.15 -3.70 15.79
CA ASN A 109 -14.89 -5.03 15.23
C ASN A 109 -13.63 -5.07 14.34
N VAL A 110 -12.48 -4.77 14.95
CA VAL A 110 -11.15 -4.80 14.35
C VAL A 110 -10.37 -5.98 14.92
N LEU A 111 -9.79 -6.81 14.07
CA LEU A 111 -8.94 -7.92 14.51
C LEU A 111 -7.60 -7.42 15.05
N LYS A 112 -7.01 -6.46 14.36
CA LYS A 112 -5.74 -5.84 14.74
C LYS A 112 -5.60 -4.46 14.10
N ARG A 113 -5.00 -3.54 14.85
CA ARG A 113 -4.49 -2.28 14.34
C ARG A 113 -2.98 -2.23 14.52
N TYR A 114 -2.29 -1.79 13.50
CA TYR A 114 -0.85 -1.52 13.52
C TYR A 114 -0.68 -0.02 13.33
N ASP A 115 0.00 0.65 14.27
CA ASP A 115 0.43 2.04 14.13
C ASP A 115 1.93 2.03 13.87
N LEU A 116 2.34 2.48 12.71
CA LEU A 116 3.69 2.28 12.20
C LEU A 116 4.29 3.60 11.74
N SER A 117 5.41 3.95 12.33
CA SER A 117 6.29 4.99 11.83
C SER A 117 7.09 4.50 10.62
N LEU A 118 7.80 5.42 9.98
CA LEU A 118 8.72 5.07 8.90
C LEU A 118 9.81 4.08 9.36
N ASP A 119 10.35 4.29 10.57
CA ASP A 119 11.37 3.41 11.14
C ASP A 119 10.81 2.01 11.44
N ASP A 120 9.58 1.92 11.92
CA ASP A 120 8.90 0.63 12.11
C ASP A 120 8.75 -0.12 10.79
N LEU A 121 8.32 0.58 9.72
CA LEU A 121 8.19 -0.01 8.39
C LEU A 121 9.53 -0.51 7.84
N LYS A 122 10.60 0.27 8.00
CA LYS A 122 11.95 -0.12 7.61
C LYS A 122 12.43 -1.34 8.40
N ASN A 123 12.22 -1.37 9.71
CA ASN A 123 12.58 -2.50 10.59
C ASN A 123 11.81 -3.78 10.24
N LEU A 124 10.57 -3.65 9.77
CA LEU A 124 9.73 -4.76 9.30
C LEU A 124 10.02 -5.17 7.85
N ASN A 125 11.02 -4.58 7.20
CA ASN A 125 11.30 -4.76 5.77
C ASN A 125 10.05 -4.56 4.91
N TRP A 126 9.26 -3.53 5.22
CA TRP A 126 8.03 -3.16 4.52
C TRP A 126 6.98 -4.28 4.47
N THR A 127 7.01 -5.21 5.44
CA THR A 127 6.09 -6.35 5.50
C THR A 127 5.42 -6.43 6.87
N ILE A 128 4.11 -6.25 6.90
CA ILE A 128 3.24 -6.46 8.06
C ILE A 128 2.67 -7.86 7.97
N THR A 129 2.72 -8.64 9.03
CA THR A 129 2.19 -10.01 9.06
C THR A 129 1.10 -10.12 10.13
N TYR A 130 -0.06 -10.69 9.75
CA TYR A 130 -1.16 -10.99 10.67
C TYR A 130 -1.44 -12.51 10.68
N PRO A 131 -1.63 -13.14 11.82
CA PRO A 131 -1.22 -12.75 13.14
C PRO A 131 0.26 -12.74 13.23
#